data_10f7e4c7f54419c7ddc0f215347b2821
#
_entry.id   10f7e4c7f54419c7ddc0f215347b2821
#
_cell.length_a   1.000
_cell.length_b   1.000
_cell.length_c   1.000
_cell.angle_alpha   90.00
_cell.angle_beta   90.00
_cell.angle_gamma   90.00
#
_symmetry.space_group_name_H-M   'P 1'
#
loop_
_entity.id
_entity.type
_entity.pdbx_description
1 polymer ?
#
loop_
_entity_poly.entity_id
_entity_poly.type
_entity_poly.pdbx_seq_one_letter_code
_entity_poly.pdbx_strand_id
1 'polypeptide(L)'
;MTQDKTSVLLSDVSIDGDLVEKDKIILDAKINGDVKAEEIITHARSNISGNVSSKEASLGGKLKGNVNSHKIRIKRTADVEGVLSQNTLSIEDGAILKIKAETKK
;
A
#
# COMPACT_ATOMS: atom_id res chain seq x y z
N MET A 1 -19.30 21.33 0.63
CA MET A 1 -18.76 20.88 0.95
C MET A 1 -17.76 20.77 0.89
N THR A 2 -17.35 20.73 1.12
CA THR A 2 -16.33 20.61 1.07
C THR A 2 -15.73 19.64 1.15
N GLN A 3 -15.11 19.43 0.64
CA GLN A 3 -14.56 18.49 0.75
C GLN A 3 -13.42 18.47 1.05
N ASP A 4 -13.04 18.34 1.74
CA ASP A 4 -11.85 18.08 2.17
C ASP A 4 -11.26 16.97 1.58
N LYS A 5 -10.14 16.52 1.98
CA LYS A 5 -9.52 15.34 1.55
C LYS A 5 -10.34 14.20 1.83
N THR A 6 -10.63 13.45 0.83
CA THR A 6 -11.50 12.31 0.97
C THR A 6 -10.68 11.09 1.27
N SER A 7 -11.07 10.37 2.27
CA SER A 7 -10.50 9.05 2.54
C SER A 7 -11.50 8.03 2.06
N VAL A 8 -11.05 7.15 1.20
CA VAL A 8 -11.89 6.07 0.70
C VAL A 8 -11.55 4.81 1.47
N LEU A 9 -12.55 4.21 2.09
CA LEU A 9 -12.36 2.96 2.80
C LEU A 9 -13.05 1.86 2.03
N LEU A 10 -12.25 0.88 1.61
CA LEU A 10 -12.76 -0.30 0.91
C LEU A 10 -12.63 -1.49 1.84
N SER A 11 -13.72 -2.15 2.09
CA SER A 11 -13.78 -3.24 3.05
C SER A 11 -14.64 -4.37 2.49
N ASP A 12 -14.18 -5.61 2.64
CA ASP A 12 -14.93 -6.80 2.24
C ASP A 12 -15.31 -6.81 0.76
N VAL A 13 -14.48 -6.22 -0.09
CA VAL A 13 -14.73 -6.22 -1.53
C VAL A 13 -13.54 -6.82 -2.25
N SER A 14 -13.75 -7.22 -3.48
CA SER A 14 -12.72 -7.71 -4.36
C SER A 14 -12.72 -6.86 -5.60
N ILE A 15 -11.58 -6.30 -5.94
CA ILE A 15 -11.47 -5.43 -7.09
C ILE A 15 -10.45 -5.99 -8.05
N ASP A 16 -10.87 -6.16 -9.31
CA ASP A 16 -9.95 -6.51 -10.39
C ASP A 16 -9.81 -5.29 -11.27
N GLY A 17 -8.59 -4.82 -11.41
CA GLY A 17 -8.33 -3.66 -12.24
C GLY A 17 -7.61 -2.59 -11.47
N ASP A 18 -7.37 -1.47 -12.11
CA ASP A 18 -6.59 -0.40 -11.54
C ASP A 18 -7.46 0.48 -10.66
N LEU A 19 -6.88 0.92 -9.56
CA LEU A 19 -7.55 1.79 -8.62
C LEU A 19 -6.74 3.06 -8.50
N VAL A 20 -7.34 4.19 -8.80
CA VAL A 20 -6.68 5.48 -8.73
C VAL A 20 -7.47 6.40 -7.84
N GLU A 21 -6.80 6.97 -6.86
CA GLU A 21 -7.42 7.92 -5.93
C GLU A 21 -6.51 9.12 -5.80
N LYS A 22 -7.09 10.31 -5.82
CA LYS A 22 -6.30 11.51 -5.74
C LYS A 22 -5.68 11.74 -4.38
N ASP A 23 -6.42 11.45 -3.35
CA ASP A 23 -5.99 11.76 -2.00
C ASP A 23 -5.57 10.51 -1.26
N LYS A 24 -6.30 10.15 -0.26
CA LYS A 24 -5.95 9.07 0.63
C LYS A 24 -6.90 7.90 0.43
N ILE A 25 -6.37 6.70 0.42
CA ILE A 25 -7.20 5.52 0.32
C ILE A 25 -6.85 4.55 1.45
N ILE A 26 -7.85 3.99 2.07
CA ILE A 26 -7.70 3.01 3.13
C ILE A 26 -8.26 1.69 2.61
N LEU A 27 -7.43 0.66 2.63
CA LEU A 27 -7.79 -0.62 2.06
C LEU A 27 -7.87 -1.70 3.12
N ASP A 28 -9.01 -2.37 3.16
CA ASP A 28 -9.19 -3.56 3.99
C ASP A 28 -9.88 -4.58 3.10
N ALA A 29 -9.37 -4.73 1.88
CA ALA A 29 -10.03 -5.47 0.84
C ALA A 29 -9.00 -6.20 -0.02
N LYS A 30 -9.49 -6.97 -0.96
CA LYS A 30 -8.65 -7.71 -1.88
C LYS A 30 -8.59 -6.98 -3.21
N ILE A 31 -7.41 -6.67 -3.68
CA ILE A 31 -7.24 -5.92 -4.92
C ILE A 31 -6.26 -6.65 -5.83
N ASN A 32 -6.68 -6.86 -7.06
CA ASN A 32 -5.85 -7.49 -8.06
C ASN A 32 -5.67 -6.49 -9.19
N GLY A 33 -4.56 -5.77 -9.16
CA GLY A 33 -4.29 -4.71 -10.13
C GLY A 33 -3.43 -3.64 -9.49
N ASP A 34 -3.31 -2.51 -10.16
CA ASP A 34 -2.44 -1.44 -9.71
C ASP A 34 -3.22 -0.46 -8.84
N VAL A 35 -2.57 0.05 -7.80
CA VAL A 35 -3.18 1.04 -6.93
C VAL A 35 -2.31 2.30 -6.96
N LYS A 36 -2.94 3.42 -7.19
CA LYS A 36 -2.26 4.69 -7.22
C LYS A 36 -3.03 5.71 -6.40
N ALA A 37 -2.35 6.32 -5.45
CA ALA A 37 -2.96 7.34 -4.60
C ALA A 37 -1.86 8.19 -4.00
N GLU A 38 -2.23 9.29 -3.38
CA GLU A 38 -1.24 10.10 -2.71
C GLU A 38 -0.80 9.41 -1.43
N GLU A 39 -1.74 8.88 -0.68
CA GLU A 39 -1.45 8.14 0.54
C GLU A 39 -2.25 6.85 0.56
N ILE A 40 -1.58 5.75 0.83
CA ILE A 40 -2.23 4.44 0.86
C ILE A 40 -2.02 3.83 2.24
N ILE A 41 -3.11 3.41 2.85
CA ILE A 41 -3.08 2.71 4.13
C ILE A 41 -3.76 1.36 3.93
N THR A 42 -3.07 0.28 4.26
CA THR A 42 -3.67 -1.04 4.17
C THR A 42 -3.74 -1.65 5.56
N HIS A 43 -4.84 -2.29 5.85
CA HIS A 43 -5.07 -2.95 7.12
C HIS A 43 -4.69 -4.44 7.04
N ALA A 44 -4.70 -5.11 8.17
CA ALA A 44 -4.22 -6.49 8.25
C ALA A 44 -4.98 -7.46 7.33
N ARG A 45 -6.21 -7.13 6.99
CA ARG A 45 -7.03 -8.01 6.16
C ARG A 45 -6.91 -7.71 4.68
N SER A 46 -6.17 -6.70 4.31
CA SER A 46 -6.04 -6.35 2.91
C SER A 46 -5.09 -7.31 2.21
N ASN A 47 -5.31 -7.46 0.92
CA ASN A 47 -4.49 -8.34 0.10
C ASN A 47 -4.40 -7.70 -1.28
N ILE A 48 -3.21 -7.22 -1.62
CA ILE A 48 -3.01 -6.53 -2.89
C ILE A 48 -2.04 -7.34 -3.75
N SER A 49 -2.46 -7.61 -4.98
CA SER A 49 -1.60 -8.22 -5.98
C SER A 49 -1.44 -7.25 -7.12
N GLY A 50 -0.25 -6.69 -7.28
CA GLY A 50 0.00 -5.71 -8.34
C GLY A 50 0.95 -4.64 -7.87
N ASN A 51 0.95 -3.52 -8.56
CA ASN A 51 1.87 -2.43 -8.27
C ASN A 51 1.18 -1.36 -7.45
N VAL A 52 1.92 -0.78 -6.52
CA VAL A 52 1.40 0.29 -5.69
C VAL A 52 2.28 1.51 -5.91
N SER A 53 1.66 2.65 -6.18
CA SER A 53 2.38 3.89 -6.39
C SER A 53 1.74 4.97 -5.55
N SER A 54 2.52 5.62 -4.70
CA SER A 54 2.01 6.65 -3.82
C SER A 54 3.14 7.51 -3.31
N LYS A 55 2.82 8.58 -2.64
CA LYS A 55 3.81 9.35 -1.92
C LYS A 55 4.12 8.68 -0.60
N GLU A 56 3.10 8.24 0.10
CA GLU A 56 3.26 7.55 1.36
C GLU A 56 2.44 6.27 1.36
N ALA A 57 3.03 5.21 1.85
CA ALA A 57 2.36 3.93 1.93
C ALA A 57 2.55 3.34 3.33
N SER A 58 1.43 3.03 3.98
CA SER A 58 1.44 2.31 5.25
C SER A 58 0.85 0.94 4.99
N LEU A 59 1.68 -0.07 5.10
CA LEU A 59 1.28 -1.42 4.73
C LEU A 59 1.08 -2.26 5.98
N GLY A 60 -0.13 -2.76 6.16
CA GLY A 60 -0.45 -3.58 7.30
C GLY A 60 -1.02 -4.94 6.93
N GLY A 61 -1.18 -5.21 5.64
CA GLY A 61 -1.73 -6.47 5.15
C GLY A 61 -0.79 -7.16 4.20
N LYS A 62 -1.33 -8.02 3.37
CA LYS A 62 -0.52 -8.75 2.39
C LYS A 62 -0.39 -7.95 1.11
N LEU A 63 0.81 -7.97 0.55
CA LEU A 63 1.05 -7.31 -0.71
C LEU A 63 2.02 -8.14 -1.53
N LYS A 64 1.66 -8.42 -2.76
CA LYS A 64 2.53 -9.07 -3.72
C LYS A 64 2.71 -8.15 -4.90
N GLY A 65 3.93 -7.75 -5.19
CA GLY A 65 4.21 -6.91 -6.33
C GLY A 65 5.19 -5.81 -5.98
N ASN A 66 5.16 -4.74 -6.75
CA ASN A 66 6.11 -3.67 -6.58
C ASN A 66 5.46 -2.49 -5.89
N VAL A 67 6.20 -1.85 -4.98
CA VAL A 67 5.73 -0.63 -4.34
C VAL A 67 6.71 0.47 -4.68
N ASN A 68 6.18 1.56 -5.20
CA ASN A 68 6.96 2.73 -5.54
C ASN A 68 6.40 3.90 -4.77
N SER A 69 7.08 4.29 -3.71
CA SER A 69 6.62 5.36 -2.84
C SER A 69 7.79 6.17 -2.34
N HIS A 70 7.49 7.39 -1.92
CA HIS A 70 8.50 8.23 -1.35
C HIS A 70 8.84 7.76 0.07
N LYS A 71 7.81 7.39 0.82
CA LYS A 71 7.96 6.94 2.19
C LYS A 71 7.10 5.69 2.39
N ILE A 72 7.71 4.63 2.90
CA ILE A 72 7.00 3.38 3.13
C ILE A 72 7.12 3.02 4.61
N ARG A 73 5.99 2.70 5.21
CA ARG A 73 5.95 2.22 6.58
C ARG A 73 5.33 0.83 6.57
N ILE A 74 6.04 -0.14 7.11
CA ILE A 74 5.58 -1.52 7.15
C ILE A 74 5.21 -1.86 8.59
N LYS A 75 3.96 -2.20 8.81
CA LYS A 75 3.47 -2.49 10.15
C LYS A 75 3.69 -3.96 10.47
N ARG A 76 3.61 -4.28 11.75
CA ARG A 76 3.92 -5.63 12.23
C ARG A 76 3.04 -6.72 11.63
N THR A 77 1.85 -6.38 11.17
CA THR A 77 0.94 -7.36 10.58
C THR A 77 1.15 -7.51 9.08
N ALA A 78 2.11 -6.82 8.51
CA ALA A 78 2.31 -6.82 7.07
C ALA A 78 3.07 -8.05 6.61
N ASP A 79 2.72 -8.49 5.40
CA ASP A 79 3.43 -9.56 4.73
C ASP A 79 3.63 -9.07 3.30
N VAL A 80 4.85 -8.62 3.00
CA VAL A 80 5.13 -7.96 1.73
C VAL A 80 6.11 -8.79 0.92
N GLU A 81 5.75 -9.02 -0.32
CA GLU A 81 6.59 -9.80 -1.22
C GLU A 81 6.75 -9.02 -2.53
N GLY A 82 7.99 -8.84 -2.98
CA GLY A 82 8.25 -8.14 -4.22
C GLY A 82 9.36 -7.13 -4.08
N VAL A 83 9.25 -6.01 -4.79
CA VAL A 83 10.27 -4.98 -4.82
C VAL A 83 9.72 -3.69 -4.21
N LEU A 84 10.47 -3.10 -3.30
CA LEU A 84 10.12 -1.81 -2.72
C LEU A 84 11.10 -0.76 -3.20
N SER A 85 10.59 0.30 -3.79
CA SER A 85 11.41 1.44 -4.21
C SER A 85 10.97 2.65 -3.39
N GLN A 86 11.86 3.17 -2.58
CA GLN A 86 11.50 4.24 -1.66
C GLN A 86 12.70 5.08 -1.28
N ASN A 87 12.41 6.25 -0.72
CA ASN A 87 13.45 7.09 -0.13
C ASN A 87 13.61 6.75 1.35
N THR A 88 12.50 6.56 2.04
CA THR A 88 12.50 6.25 3.46
C THR A 88 11.70 4.98 3.70
N LEU A 89 12.24 4.06 4.48
CA LEU A 89 11.58 2.81 4.80
C LEU A 89 11.61 2.60 6.30
N SER A 90 10.45 2.37 6.89
CA SER A 90 10.30 2.05 8.29
C SER A 90 9.62 0.69 8.42
N ILE A 91 10.20 -0.19 9.21
CA ILE A 91 9.66 -1.54 9.38
C ILE A 91 9.48 -1.81 10.85
N GLU A 92 8.29 -2.24 11.24
CA GLU A 92 8.02 -2.64 12.62
C GLU A 92 8.41 -4.08 12.86
N ASP A 93 8.76 -4.41 14.09
CA ASP A 93 9.08 -5.78 14.45
C ASP A 93 7.86 -6.66 14.23
N GLY A 94 8.06 -7.83 13.71
CA GLY A 94 6.99 -8.77 13.44
C GLY A 94 6.55 -8.82 11.99
N ALA A 95 6.93 -7.81 11.21
CA ALA A 95 6.56 -7.80 9.79
C ALA A 95 7.33 -8.88 9.03
N ILE A 96 6.67 -9.46 8.03
CA ILE A 96 7.28 -10.47 7.19
C ILE A 96 7.58 -9.84 5.85
N LEU A 97 8.84 -9.90 5.45
CA LEU A 97 9.26 -9.28 4.20
C LEU A 97 10.04 -10.28 3.37
N LYS A 98 9.54 -10.52 2.17
CA LYS A 98 10.26 -11.29 1.16
C LYS A 98 10.50 -10.36 0.01
N ILE A 99 11.34 -9.37 0.24
CA ILE A 99 11.46 -8.26 -0.69
C ILE A 99 12.88 -7.97 -1.08
N LYS A 100 12.97 -7.25 -2.18
CA LYS A 100 14.20 -6.60 -2.58
C LYS A 100 13.94 -5.12 -2.41
N ALA A 101 14.66 -4.49 -1.51
CA ALA A 101 14.47 -3.07 -1.25
C ALA A 101 15.46 -2.26 -2.07
N GLU A 102 14.97 -1.23 -2.74
CA GLU A 102 15.80 -0.34 -3.51
C GLU A 102 15.58 1.08 -3.01
N THR A 103 16.64 1.75 -2.66
CA THR A 103 16.54 3.12 -2.18
C THR A 103 16.73 4.08 -3.34
N LYS A 104 15.81 5.00 -3.47
CA LYS A 104 15.92 6.02 -4.49
C LYS A 104 16.86 7.12 -4.01
N LYS A 105 17.51 7.73 -4.95
CA LYS A 105 18.36 8.85 -4.64
C LYS A 105 17.90 10.12 -5.27
#